data_574805857166cf8c5fa07a96b83a7888
#
_entry.id   574805857166cf8c5fa07a96b83a7888
#
_cell.length_a   1.000
_cell.length_b   1.000
_cell.length_c   1.000
_cell.angle_alpha   90.00
_cell.angle_beta   90.00
_cell.angle_gamma   90.00
#
_symmetry.space_group_name_H-M   'P 1'
#
loop_
_entity.id
_entity.type
_entity.pdbx_description
1 polymer ?
#
loop_
_entity_poly.entity_id
_entity_poly.type
_entity_poly.pdbx_seq_one_letter_code
_entity_poly.pdbx_strand_id
1 'polypeptide(L)'
;MPANAVTFLFDVDNTLLDNDRVTNDLRRHLKREVGPEHSRHYWEIFERLRAELGYADYLGALQRYRIEHSSNPNLLAVSYFLLNYPFADRLYPTSLDVIEHYRQWGQVVILSDGDAVFQPLKIQRSGIYDAVEGNVLIYIHKELELDDVARRYPAEHYVMVDDKLRL
;
A
#
# COMPACT_ATOMS: atom_id res chain seq x y z
N MET A 1 -9.90 9.76 26.89
CA MET A 1 -8.65 9.13 27.30
C MET A 1 -7.57 10.20 27.34
N PRO A 2 -6.57 10.15 28.24
CA PRO A 2 -5.46 11.08 28.15
C PRO A 2 -4.78 10.89 26.77
N ALA A 3 -4.40 12.00 26.12
CA ALA A 3 -3.67 11.94 24.87
C ALA A 3 -2.32 11.22 25.11
N ASN A 4 -1.90 10.39 24.16
CA ASN A 4 -0.55 9.85 24.17
C ASN A 4 0.45 11.00 24.00
N ALA A 5 1.62 10.93 24.64
CA ALA A 5 2.63 11.95 24.48
C ALA A 5 3.12 12.00 23.01
N VAL A 6 3.27 10.83 22.36
CA VAL A 6 3.71 10.71 20.97
C VAL A 6 2.87 9.67 20.22
N THR A 7 2.51 9.98 18.98
CA THR A 7 2.00 9.02 18.00
C THR A 7 2.94 8.97 16.80
N PHE A 8 3.41 7.76 16.48
CA PHE A 8 4.25 7.47 15.33
C PHE A 8 3.38 7.04 14.16
N LEU A 9 3.48 7.74 13.04
CA LEU A 9 2.74 7.50 11.82
C LEU A 9 3.70 6.91 10.78
N PHE A 10 3.49 5.65 10.40
CA PHE A 10 4.33 4.98 9.41
C PHE A 10 3.60 4.82 8.09
N ASP A 11 4.25 5.24 7.00
CA ASP A 11 3.88 4.81 5.65
C ASP A 11 4.27 3.34 5.44
N VAL A 12 3.70 2.71 4.42
CA VAL A 12 3.92 1.30 4.09
C VAL A 12 4.84 1.13 2.90
N ASP A 13 4.43 1.69 1.75
CA ASP A 13 5.06 1.43 0.46
C ASP A 13 6.41 2.12 0.35
N ASN A 14 7.48 1.32 0.17
CA ASN A 14 8.88 1.76 0.18
C ASN A 14 9.37 2.37 1.51
N THR A 15 8.58 2.24 2.58
CA THR A 15 8.96 2.60 3.95
C THR A 15 9.15 1.36 4.82
N LEU A 16 8.12 0.53 4.94
CA LEU A 16 8.16 -0.75 5.67
C LEU A 16 8.24 -1.96 4.73
N LEU A 17 7.77 -1.81 3.50
CA LEU A 17 7.63 -2.86 2.49
C LEU A 17 8.18 -2.38 1.15
N ASP A 18 9.02 -3.23 0.49
CA ASP A 18 9.60 -2.99 -0.83
C ASP A 18 8.52 -3.10 -1.93
N ASN A 19 7.77 -2.01 -2.13
CA ASN A 19 6.71 -1.95 -3.13
C ASN A 19 7.26 -1.92 -4.57
N ASP A 20 8.47 -1.45 -4.77
CA ASP A 20 9.14 -1.50 -6.07
C ASP A 20 9.38 -2.95 -6.50
N ARG A 21 9.71 -3.81 -5.56
CA ARG A 21 9.83 -5.25 -5.81
C ARG A 21 8.50 -5.88 -6.17
N VAL A 22 7.41 -5.53 -5.48
CA VAL A 22 6.04 -5.97 -5.82
C VAL A 22 5.69 -5.58 -7.25
N THR A 23 5.93 -4.33 -7.61
CA THR A 23 5.69 -3.79 -8.96
C THR A 23 6.51 -4.53 -10.03
N ASN A 24 7.78 -4.80 -9.76
CA ASN A 24 8.65 -5.53 -10.68
C ASN A 24 8.24 -7.00 -10.85
N ASP A 25 7.79 -7.65 -9.78
CA ASP A 25 7.28 -9.02 -9.83
C ASP A 25 5.98 -9.08 -10.65
N LEU A 26 5.07 -8.11 -10.46
CA LEU A 26 3.86 -7.99 -11.27
C LEU A 26 4.20 -7.75 -12.75
N ARG A 27 5.19 -6.90 -13.04
CA ARG A 27 5.63 -6.62 -14.42
C ARG A 27 6.12 -7.88 -15.11
N ARG A 28 6.90 -8.72 -14.42
CA ARG A 28 7.36 -10.01 -14.94
C ARG A 28 6.20 -11.00 -15.13
N HIS A 29 5.28 -11.04 -14.18
CA HIS A 29 4.11 -11.90 -14.25
C HIS A 29 3.21 -11.53 -15.45
N LEU A 30 2.88 -10.25 -15.62
CA LEU A 30 2.10 -9.76 -16.76
C LEU A 30 2.75 -10.13 -18.09
N LYS A 31 4.07 -9.91 -18.27
CA LYS A 31 4.76 -10.28 -19.51
C LYS A 31 4.62 -11.77 -19.83
N ARG A 32 4.63 -12.63 -18.82
CA ARG A 32 4.48 -14.08 -18.99
C ARG A 32 3.04 -14.46 -19.32
N GLU A 33 2.05 -13.90 -18.64
CA GLU A 33 0.64 -14.31 -18.75
C GLU A 33 -0.08 -13.71 -19.98
N VAL A 34 0.18 -12.43 -20.27
CA VAL A 34 -0.54 -11.71 -21.34
C VAL A 34 0.37 -11.27 -22.48
N GLY A 35 1.68 -11.48 -22.37
CA GLY A 35 2.66 -11.08 -23.38
C GLY A 35 3.15 -9.63 -23.23
N PRO A 36 4.26 -9.28 -23.91
CA PRO A 36 4.94 -7.99 -23.69
C PRO A 36 4.11 -6.78 -24.15
N GLU A 37 3.32 -6.90 -25.20
CA GLU A 37 2.50 -5.82 -25.74
C GLU A 37 1.34 -5.49 -24.80
N HIS A 38 0.59 -6.50 -24.37
CA HIS A 38 -0.51 -6.36 -23.42
C HIS A 38 -0.02 -5.93 -22.03
N SER A 39 1.15 -6.40 -21.61
CA SER A 39 1.79 -5.92 -20.39
C SER A 39 2.10 -4.43 -20.44
N ARG A 40 2.63 -3.94 -21.56
CA ARG A 40 2.90 -2.51 -21.76
C ARG A 40 1.61 -1.69 -21.67
N HIS A 41 0.57 -2.14 -22.36
CA HIS A 41 -0.72 -1.46 -22.33
C HIS A 41 -1.36 -1.40 -20.94
N TYR A 42 -1.27 -2.50 -20.15
CA TYR A 42 -1.68 -2.47 -18.75
C TYR A 42 -0.96 -1.37 -17.96
N TRP A 43 0.36 -1.22 -18.13
CA TRP A 43 1.13 -0.20 -17.42
C TRP A 43 0.82 1.22 -17.90
N GLU A 44 0.49 1.42 -19.16
CA GLU A 44 0.00 2.71 -19.65
C GLU A 44 -1.33 3.09 -18.99
N ILE A 45 -2.24 2.13 -18.85
CA ILE A 45 -3.50 2.32 -18.11
C ILE A 45 -3.22 2.63 -16.64
N PHE A 46 -2.32 1.89 -16.02
CA PHE A 46 -1.95 2.09 -14.61
C PHE A 46 -1.42 3.50 -14.34
N GLU A 47 -0.48 3.98 -15.18
CA GLU A 47 0.09 5.32 -14.99
C GLU A 47 -0.93 6.44 -15.25
N ARG A 48 -1.82 6.28 -16.22
CA ARG A 48 -2.93 7.23 -16.43
C ARG A 48 -3.86 7.26 -15.21
N LEU A 49 -4.22 6.09 -14.70
CA LEU A 49 -5.09 5.98 -13.53
C LEU A 49 -4.43 6.57 -12.29
N ARG A 50 -3.14 6.32 -12.09
CA ARG A 50 -2.36 6.89 -10.99
C ARG A 50 -2.31 8.42 -11.05
N ALA A 51 -2.14 8.99 -12.25
CA ALA A 51 -2.17 10.44 -12.44
C ALA A 51 -3.57 11.04 -12.17
N GLU A 52 -4.63 10.30 -12.51
CA GLU A 52 -6.02 10.71 -12.29
C GLU A 52 -6.41 10.64 -10.80
N LEU A 53 -6.06 9.56 -10.10
CA LEU A 53 -6.50 9.26 -8.73
C LEU A 53 -5.53 9.78 -7.65
N GLY A 54 -4.26 9.99 -8.00
CA GLY A 54 -3.21 10.39 -7.05
C GLY A 54 -2.59 9.22 -6.25
N TYR A 55 -3.05 8.00 -6.43
CA TYR A 55 -2.49 6.80 -5.80
C TYR A 55 -2.39 5.62 -6.78
N ALA A 56 -1.65 4.57 -6.38
CA ALA A 56 -1.47 3.37 -7.19
C ALA A 56 -2.66 2.42 -7.05
N ASP A 57 -3.42 2.22 -8.12
CA ASP A 57 -4.57 1.30 -8.17
C ASP A 57 -4.32 0.17 -9.19
N TYR A 58 -3.72 -0.92 -8.71
CA TYR A 58 -3.39 -2.09 -9.54
C TYR A 58 -4.64 -2.84 -10.00
N LEU A 59 -5.65 -2.95 -9.13
CA LEU A 59 -6.89 -3.66 -9.45
C LEU A 59 -7.79 -2.83 -10.36
N GLY A 60 -7.85 -1.52 -10.17
CA GLY A 60 -8.56 -0.60 -11.07
C GLY A 60 -7.94 -0.58 -12.46
N ALA A 61 -6.61 -0.61 -12.55
CA ALA A 61 -5.91 -0.74 -13.83
C ALA A 61 -6.24 -2.06 -14.52
N LEU A 62 -6.31 -3.18 -13.78
CA LEU A 62 -6.70 -4.48 -14.33
C LEU A 62 -8.16 -4.47 -14.80
N GLN A 63 -9.05 -3.80 -14.08
CA GLN A 63 -10.45 -3.67 -14.48
C GLN A 63 -10.61 -2.82 -15.75
N ARG A 64 -9.88 -1.71 -15.89
CA ARG A 64 -9.87 -0.92 -17.13
C ARG A 64 -9.27 -1.71 -18.30
N TYR A 65 -8.16 -2.39 -18.09
CA TYR A 65 -7.57 -3.28 -19.08
C TYR A 65 -8.55 -4.36 -19.56
N ARG A 66 -9.30 -4.98 -18.64
CA ARG A 66 -10.32 -5.98 -18.97
C ARG A 66 -11.43 -5.43 -19.87
N ILE A 67 -11.84 -4.19 -19.68
CA ILE A 67 -12.89 -3.57 -20.51
C ILE A 67 -12.42 -3.50 -21.98
N GLU A 68 -11.16 -3.18 -22.20
CA GLU A 68 -10.56 -3.09 -23.54
C GLU A 68 -10.20 -4.48 -24.13
N HIS A 69 -9.98 -5.48 -23.28
CA HIS A 69 -9.52 -6.83 -23.66
C HIS A 69 -10.36 -7.92 -23.00
N SER A 70 -11.68 -7.86 -23.16
CA SER A 70 -12.64 -8.73 -22.46
C SER A 70 -12.49 -10.23 -22.74
N SER A 71 -11.89 -10.58 -23.87
CA SER A 71 -11.66 -11.98 -24.30
C SER A 71 -10.34 -12.59 -23.84
N ASN A 72 -9.49 -11.85 -23.10
CA ASN A 72 -8.21 -12.37 -22.66
C ASN A 72 -8.40 -13.41 -21.54
N PRO A 73 -8.08 -14.71 -21.76
CA PRO A 73 -8.34 -15.77 -20.79
C PRO A 73 -7.43 -15.71 -19.57
N ASN A 74 -6.30 -14.97 -19.64
CA ASN A 74 -5.28 -14.95 -18.60
C ASN A 74 -5.50 -13.86 -17.54
N LEU A 75 -6.58 -13.06 -17.65
CA LEU A 75 -6.93 -12.05 -16.64
C LEU A 75 -7.11 -12.64 -15.25
N LEU A 76 -7.64 -13.87 -15.15
CA LEU A 76 -7.80 -14.56 -13.89
C LEU A 76 -6.44 -14.84 -13.21
N ALA A 77 -5.42 -15.23 -13.99
CA ALA A 77 -4.09 -15.46 -13.48
C ALA A 77 -3.44 -14.19 -12.91
N VAL A 78 -3.66 -13.03 -13.58
CA VAL A 78 -3.16 -11.74 -13.11
C VAL A 78 -3.89 -11.30 -11.83
N SER A 79 -5.21 -11.44 -11.79
CA SER A 79 -6.01 -11.16 -10.59
C SER A 79 -5.57 -12.03 -9.41
N TYR A 80 -5.42 -13.33 -9.63
CA TYR A 80 -4.97 -14.28 -8.61
C TYR A 80 -3.58 -13.93 -8.07
N PHE A 81 -2.65 -13.54 -8.94
CA PHE A 81 -1.31 -13.11 -8.55
C PHE A 81 -1.38 -11.91 -7.59
N LEU A 82 -2.12 -10.86 -7.96
CA LEU A 82 -2.26 -9.66 -7.13
C LEU A 82 -2.86 -9.98 -5.75
N LEU A 83 -3.94 -10.75 -5.73
CA LEU A 83 -4.67 -11.05 -4.49
C LEU A 83 -3.94 -12.07 -3.59
N ASN A 84 -3.02 -12.88 -4.13
CA ASN A 84 -2.31 -13.91 -3.38
C ASN A 84 -0.80 -13.67 -3.28
N TYR A 85 -0.36 -12.46 -3.58
CA TYR A 85 1.05 -12.08 -3.52
C TYR A 85 1.61 -12.26 -2.08
N PRO A 86 2.83 -12.81 -1.92
CA PRO A 86 3.43 -13.04 -0.60
C PRO A 86 4.06 -11.75 -0.04
N PHE A 87 3.23 -10.83 0.44
CA PHE A 87 3.67 -9.52 0.91
C PHE A 87 4.65 -9.58 2.10
N ALA A 88 4.54 -10.59 2.96
CA ALA A 88 5.46 -10.79 4.08
C ALA A 88 6.92 -10.92 3.62
N ASP A 89 7.15 -11.55 2.45
CA ASP A 89 8.48 -11.71 1.87
C ASP A 89 9.05 -10.40 1.27
N ARG A 90 8.30 -9.32 1.33
CA ARG A 90 8.67 -8.00 0.79
C ARG A 90 8.84 -6.94 1.86
N LEU A 91 8.68 -7.30 3.13
CA LEU A 91 9.07 -6.40 4.22
C LEU A 91 10.58 -6.10 4.13
N TYR A 92 10.95 -4.86 4.38
CA TYR A 92 12.35 -4.56 4.62
C TYR A 92 12.83 -5.29 5.87
N PRO A 93 14.11 -5.68 5.94
CA PRO A 93 14.67 -6.30 7.14
C PRO A 93 14.34 -5.47 8.38
N THR A 94 13.90 -6.14 9.44
CA THR A 94 13.56 -5.55 10.74
C THR A 94 12.36 -4.60 10.79
N SER A 95 11.56 -4.47 9.73
CA SER A 95 10.39 -3.56 9.72
C SER A 95 9.42 -3.82 10.88
N LEU A 96 9.12 -5.07 11.20
CA LEU A 96 8.23 -5.41 12.32
C LEU A 96 8.90 -5.13 13.67
N ASP A 97 10.20 -5.37 13.80
CA ASP A 97 10.97 -5.05 15.03
C ASP A 97 11.01 -3.54 15.29
N VAL A 98 11.11 -2.74 14.22
CA VAL A 98 11.04 -1.27 14.31
C VAL A 98 9.68 -0.83 14.84
N ILE A 99 8.57 -1.39 14.34
CA ILE A 99 7.22 -1.11 14.86
C ILE A 99 7.14 -1.45 16.35
N GLU A 100 7.57 -2.65 16.76
CA GLU A 100 7.56 -3.09 18.15
C GLU A 100 8.43 -2.19 19.04
N HIS A 101 9.58 -1.76 18.55
CA HIS A 101 10.45 -0.83 19.25
C HIS A 101 9.75 0.50 19.55
N TYR A 102 9.13 1.12 18.52
CA TYR A 102 8.47 2.42 18.69
C TYR A 102 7.19 2.35 19.53
N ARG A 103 6.52 1.20 19.59
CA ARG A 103 5.38 0.97 20.50
C ARG A 103 5.72 1.12 21.97
N GLN A 104 6.98 0.97 22.35
CA GLN A 104 7.44 1.21 23.74
C GLN A 104 7.45 2.70 24.12
N TRP A 105 7.47 3.59 23.11
CA TRP A 105 7.56 5.04 23.29
C TRP A 105 6.25 5.78 23.02
N GLY A 106 5.34 5.17 22.32
CA GLY A 106 4.05 5.76 21.97
C GLY A 106 3.20 4.86 21.09
N GLN A 107 2.08 5.40 20.65
CA GLN A 107 1.19 4.68 19.76
C GLN A 107 1.78 4.65 18.35
N VAL A 108 1.77 3.48 17.72
CA VAL A 108 2.16 3.32 16.31
C VAL A 108 0.90 3.12 15.46
N VAL A 109 0.79 3.89 14.41
CA VAL A 109 -0.33 3.89 13.47
C VAL A 109 0.21 3.82 12.06
N ILE A 110 -0.35 2.95 11.23
CA ILE A 110 -0.12 2.99 9.78
C ILE A 110 -0.95 4.10 9.17
N LEU A 111 -0.29 4.96 8.40
CA LEU A 111 -0.91 6.03 7.64
C LEU A 111 -0.48 5.92 6.17
N SER A 112 -1.36 5.39 5.32
CA SER A 112 -1.04 5.03 3.94
C SER A 112 -2.05 5.59 2.95
N ASP A 113 -1.60 5.86 1.73
CA ASP A 113 -2.49 6.06 0.59
C ASP A 113 -2.74 4.73 -0.12
N GLY A 114 -3.94 4.55 -0.66
CA GLY A 114 -4.24 3.35 -1.44
C GLY A 114 -5.72 3.13 -1.69
N ASP A 115 -6.00 2.08 -2.46
CA ASP A 115 -7.37 1.63 -2.72
C ASP A 115 -7.96 0.85 -1.54
N ALA A 116 -9.27 0.62 -1.60
CA ALA A 116 -10.02 -0.01 -0.51
C ALA A 116 -9.88 -1.53 -0.42
N VAL A 117 -9.17 -2.18 -1.35
CA VAL A 117 -9.05 -3.65 -1.40
C VAL A 117 -7.59 -4.09 -1.31
N PHE A 118 -6.74 -3.61 -2.21
CA PHE A 118 -5.37 -4.10 -2.34
C PHE A 118 -4.46 -3.61 -1.19
N GLN A 119 -4.61 -2.33 -0.79
CA GLN A 119 -3.79 -1.78 0.29
C GLN A 119 -4.10 -2.41 1.66
N PRO A 120 -5.38 -2.57 2.09
CA PRO A 120 -5.69 -3.32 3.30
C PRO A 120 -5.19 -4.76 3.27
N LEU A 121 -5.33 -5.45 2.13
CA LEU A 121 -4.87 -6.82 1.93
C LEU A 121 -3.34 -6.93 2.09
N LYS A 122 -2.59 -5.99 1.50
CA LYS A 122 -1.13 -5.88 1.63
C LYS A 122 -0.71 -5.74 3.09
N ILE A 123 -1.32 -4.79 3.81
CA ILE A 123 -1.04 -4.51 5.22
C ILE A 123 -1.34 -5.73 6.09
N GLN A 124 -2.47 -6.38 5.86
CA GLN A 124 -2.86 -7.57 6.62
C GLN A 124 -1.92 -8.74 6.35
N ARG A 125 -1.67 -9.07 5.08
CA ARG A 125 -0.86 -10.24 4.69
C ARG A 125 0.64 -10.08 4.93
N SER A 126 1.13 -8.87 5.08
CA SER A 126 2.52 -8.62 5.44
C SER A 126 2.80 -8.81 6.93
N GLY A 127 1.76 -8.92 7.78
CA GLY A 127 1.89 -8.94 9.24
C GLY A 127 1.95 -7.56 9.89
N ILE A 128 1.97 -6.48 9.10
CA ILE A 128 1.97 -5.11 9.62
C ILE A 128 0.72 -4.83 10.45
N TYR A 129 -0.46 -5.31 9.99
CA TYR A 129 -1.73 -5.11 10.70
C TYR A 129 -1.67 -5.60 12.15
N ASP A 130 -1.16 -6.80 12.37
CA ASP A 130 -1.02 -7.39 13.70
C ASP A 130 0.04 -6.66 14.52
N ALA A 131 1.16 -6.28 13.91
CA ALA A 131 2.24 -5.55 14.58
C ALA A 131 1.80 -4.18 15.14
N VAL A 132 0.84 -3.51 14.47
CA VAL A 132 0.27 -2.23 14.94
C VAL A 132 -1.07 -2.41 15.67
N GLU A 133 -1.47 -3.64 16.02
CA GLU A 133 -2.73 -3.94 16.73
C GLU A 133 -3.96 -3.38 16.02
N GLY A 134 -3.97 -3.39 14.70
CA GLY A 134 -5.06 -2.88 13.87
C GLY A 134 -5.14 -1.36 13.75
N ASN A 135 -4.17 -0.62 14.26
CA ASN A 135 -4.12 0.85 14.12
C ASN A 135 -3.70 1.23 12.70
N VAL A 136 -4.65 1.20 11.77
CA VAL A 136 -4.42 1.43 10.35
C VAL A 136 -5.39 2.46 9.80
N LEU A 137 -4.85 3.47 9.12
CA LEU A 137 -5.59 4.46 8.36
C LEU A 137 -5.14 4.43 6.89
N ILE A 138 -6.09 4.29 5.99
CA ILE A 138 -5.87 4.30 4.55
C ILE A 138 -6.73 5.40 3.95
N TYR A 139 -6.09 6.33 3.26
CA TYR A 139 -6.74 7.46 2.60
C TYR A 139 -6.43 7.49 1.10
N ILE A 140 -7.05 8.39 0.38
CA ILE A 140 -6.70 8.71 -1.01
C ILE A 140 -5.53 9.71 -1.01
N HIS A 141 -5.60 10.72 -0.12
CA HIS A 141 -4.59 11.77 0.06
C HIS A 141 -4.36 11.98 1.54
N LYS A 142 -3.52 11.14 2.15
CA LYS A 142 -3.27 11.13 3.61
C LYS A 142 -2.80 12.48 4.17
N GLU A 143 -2.10 13.26 3.35
CA GLU A 143 -1.62 14.59 3.72
C GLU A 143 -2.74 15.61 3.96
N LEU A 144 -3.94 15.36 3.43
CA LEU A 144 -5.12 16.19 3.62
C LEU A 144 -5.99 15.75 4.82
N GLU A 145 -5.66 14.62 5.43
CA GLU A 145 -6.50 13.96 6.45
C GLU A 145 -5.88 14.03 7.87
N LEU A 146 -4.90 14.90 8.08
CA LEU A 146 -4.18 15.01 9.36
C LEU A 146 -5.10 15.39 10.53
N ASP A 147 -6.16 16.16 10.28
CA ASP A 147 -7.17 16.48 11.29
C ASP A 147 -7.99 15.22 11.70
N ASP A 148 -8.28 14.32 10.76
CA ASP A 148 -8.94 13.05 11.07
C ASP A 148 -8.00 12.13 11.86
N VAL A 149 -6.72 12.09 11.49
CA VAL A 149 -5.68 11.36 12.23
C VAL A 149 -5.63 11.86 13.69
N ALA A 150 -5.54 13.17 13.90
CA ALA A 150 -5.46 13.76 15.23
C ALA A 150 -6.72 13.52 16.08
N ARG A 151 -7.88 13.45 15.46
CA ARG A 151 -9.14 13.14 16.14
C ARG A 151 -9.21 11.66 16.56
N ARG A 152 -8.74 10.73 15.71
CA ARG A 152 -8.76 9.28 15.98
C ARG A 152 -7.66 8.85 16.94
N TYR A 153 -6.49 9.47 16.83
CA TYR A 153 -5.29 9.16 17.61
C TYR A 153 -4.74 10.44 18.26
N PRO A 154 -5.41 10.98 19.29
CA PRO A 154 -4.98 12.21 19.94
C PRO A 154 -3.60 12.04 20.59
N ALA A 155 -2.67 12.97 20.30
CA ALA A 155 -1.33 13.01 20.85
C ALA A 155 -0.84 14.45 20.98
N GLU A 156 0.16 14.67 21.83
CA GLU A 156 0.84 15.98 21.94
C GLU A 156 1.80 16.20 20.75
N HIS A 157 2.42 15.10 20.28
CA HIS A 157 3.36 15.13 19.17
C HIS A 157 3.08 14.00 18.17
N TYR A 158 3.29 14.29 16.89
CA TYR A 158 3.24 13.31 15.81
C TYR A 158 4.60 13.21 15.13
N VAL A 159 5.06 11.99 14.89
CA VAL A 159 6.27 11.69 14.13
C VAL A 159 5.87 10.92 12.89
N MET A 160 6.07 11.50 11.70
CA MET A 160 5.81 10.82 10.42
C MET A 160 7.09 10.19 9.89
N VAL A 161 7.00 8.90 9.50
CA VAL A 161 8.05 8.16 8.81
C VAL A 161 7.51 7.77 7.43
N ASP A 162 8.08 8.36 6.38
CA ASP A 162 7.64 8.22 4.99
C ASP A 162 8.84 8.28 4.05
N ASP A 163 8.81 7.54 2.94
CA ASP A 163 9.84 7.58 1.90
C ASP A 163 9.77 8.86 1.03
N LYS A 164 8.67 9.61 1.12
CA LYS A 164 8.42 10.81 0.34
C LYS A 164 8.37 12.06 1.22
N LEU A 165 9.20 13.03 0.91
CA LEU A 165 9.04 14.39 1.41
C LEU A 165 7.86 15.05 0.66
N ARG A 166 6.72 15.11 1.33
CA ARG A 166 5.59 15.94 0.91
C ARG A 166 5.57 17.17 1.79
N LEU A 167 6.00 18.29 1.22
CA LEU A 167 5.94 19.60 1.87
C LEU A 167 4.57 20.24 1.62
#